data_49256adaa20b5c673a991712425b33f0
#
_entry.id   49256adaa20b5c673a991712425b33f0
#
_cell.length_a   1.000
_cell.length_b   1.000
_cell.length_c   1.000
_cell.angle_alpha   90.00
_cell.angle_beta   90.00
_cell.angle_gamma   90.00
#
_symmetry.space_group_name_H-M   'P 1'
#
loop_
_entity.id
_entity.type
_entity.pdbx_description
1 polymer ?
#
loop_
_entity_poly.entity_id
_entity_poly.type
_entity_poly.pdbx_seq_one_letter_code
_entity_poly.pdbx_strand_id
1 'polypeptide(L)'
;MRTPRHGRRYAVAMAISGLAVLAAGCGTAGSTSSTAGTPALATPSGNPLAGLTADQIATKAEADLKAASSVHIAGPVTDSGQTYVLDLTLGPKGCTGTMAMPGKGSFLLLQIGKKLWFKGDRQFWKTSGGTSDPGLVTFLEGKYIEVSATSSDLSSFTTLCDPRKLASAFGGPASGLVKGTTTVISGQTVLQLKDSGDSSNAYVTISAHPEFVRIDGGRDGHLDFTAYNAPLRLTPPPASKTINGSQYGF
;
A
#
# COMPACT_ATOMS: atom_id res chain seq x y z
N MET A 1 21.36 -30.36 -2.01
CA MET A 1 21.53 -29.85 -0.65
C MET A 1 22.48 -28.67 -0.67
N ARG A 2 21.98 -27.43 -0.55
CA ARG A 2 22.79 -26.22 -0.38
C ARG A 2 22.09 -25.36 0.68
N THR A 3 22.79 -25.10 1.76
CA THR A 3 22.37 -24.33 2.95
C THR A 3 22.24 -22.85 2.64
N PRO A 4 21.21 -22.13 3.17
CA PRO A 4 21.14 -20.69 3.07
C PRO A 4 22.05 -20.03 4.11
N ARG A 5 22.80 -19.01 3.67
CA ARG A 5 23.66 -18.17 4.47
C ARG A 5 22.83 -17.16 5.30
N HIS A 6 23.06 -17.17 6.60
CA HIS A 6 22.50 -16.22 7.55
C HIS A 6 23.15 -14.85 7.40
N GLY A 7 22.37 -13.83 7.12
CA GLY A 7 22.75 -12.42 7.10
C GLY A 7 22.82 -11.84 8.52
N ARG A 8 23.82 -11.03 8.73
CA ARG A 8 24.30 -10.40 9.98
C ARG A 8 23.29 -9.41 10.57
N ARG A 9 23.09 -9.53 11.87
CA ARG A 9 22.42 -8.53 12.71
C ARG A 9 23.37 -7.35 12.96
N TYR A 10 22.90 -6.12 12.74
CA TYR A 10 23.58 -4.91 13.19
C TYR A 10 22.82 -4.31 14.36
N ALA A 11 23.52 -4.20 15.51
CA ALA A 11 23.06 -3.49 16.69
C ALA A 11 23.30 -2.00 16.51
N VAL A 12 22.31 -1.18 16.82
CA VAL A 12 22.42 0.28 16.85
C VAL A 12 22.73 0.71 18.26
N ALA A 13 23.87 1.34 18.45
CA ALA A 13 24.25 2.03 19.70
C ALA A 13 23.77 3.49 19.65
N MET A 14 23.04 3.89 20.69
CA MET A 14 22.67 5.28 20.94
C MET A 14 23.88 6.05 21.50
N ALA A 15 24.10 7.26 21.02
CA ALA A 15 24.90 8.28 21.70
C ALA A 15 24.09 9.58 21.74
N ILE A 16 23.76 9.97 22.97
CA ILE A 16 23.15 11.26 23.33
C ILE A 16 24.30 12.21 23.67
N SER A 17 24.31 13.41 23.11
CA SER A 17 25.05 14.54 23.69
C SER A 17 24.36 15.85 23.31
N GLY A 18 23.88 16.53 24.32
CA GLY A 18 23.33 17.87 24.26
C GLY A 18 24.40 18.96 24.24
N LEU A 19 24.03 20.15 23.85
CA LEU A 19 24.46 21.40 24.52
C LEU A 19 23.53 22.56 24.12
N ALA A 20 23.03 23.27 25.11
CA ALA A 20 22.28 24.52 24.99
C ALA A 20 23.24 25.69 24.93
N VAL A 21 22.95 26.73 24.11
CA VAL A 21 23.50 28.07 24.26
C VAL A 21 22.40 29.09 24.10
N LEU A 22 22.15 29.82 25.20
CA LEU A 22 21.34 31.02 25.28
C LEU A 22 22.23 32.23 24.86
N ALA A 23 21.70 33.10 23.99
CA ALA A 23 22.22 34.45 23.83
C ALA A 23 21.07 35.44 23.73
N ALA A 24 20.90 36.23 24.77
CA ALA A 24 20.03 37.40 24.82
C ALA A 24 20.76 38.59 24.18
N GLY A 25 20.08 39.32 23.30
CA GLY A 25 20.55 40.57 22.73
C GLY A 25 19.41 41.58 22.65
N CYS A 26 19.37 42.58 23.59
CA CYS A 26 18.56 43.77 23.50
C CYS A 26 19.15 44.78 22.52
N GLY A 27 18.33 45.38 21.67
CA GLY A 27 18.74 46.44 20.75
C GLY A 27 17.54 47.30 20.33
N THR A 28 17.37 48.42 21.00
CA THR A 28 16.78 49.75 20.69
C THR A 28 15.80 49.93 19.54
N ALA A 29 14.74 50.61 19.95
CA ALA A 29 13.61 51.14 19.15
C ALA A 29 14.08 52.10 18.04
N GLY A 30 13.53 51.91 16.84
CA GLY A 30 13.51 52.84 15.73
C GLY A 30 12.15 52.79 15.08
N SER A 31 11.29 53.79 15.35
CA SER A 31 9.98 53.96 14.72
C SER A 31 10.16 54.40 13.28
N THR A 32 9.83 53.54 12.32
CA THR A 32 9.54 53.91 10.94
C THR A 32 8.21 53.34 10.53
N SER A 33 7.31 54.19 10.12
CA SER A 33 5.98 53.90 9.62
C SER A 33 6.07 52.98 8.40
N SER A 34 5.68 51.75 8.56
CA SER A 34 5.58 50.80 7.46
C SER A 34 4.11 50.64 7.06
N THR A 35 3.83 51.10 5.86
CA THR A 35 2.64 50.79 5.08
C THR A 35 2.37 49.27 5.19
N ALA A 36 1.17 48.92 5.68
CA ALA A 36 0.72 47.53 5.75
C ALA A 36 0.56 46.97 4.33
N GLY A 37 1.63 46.38 3.82
CA GLY A 37 1.57 45.46 2.70
C GLY A 37 0.98 44.13 3.18
N THR A 38 -0.18 43.79 2.64
CA THR A 38 -0.78 42.46 2.78
C THR A 38 0.31 41.41 2.48
N PRO A 39 0.60 40.44 3.40
CA PRO A 39 1.53 39.41 3.06
C PRO A 39 0.93 38.56 1.93
N ALA A 40 1.42 38.77 0.71
CA ALA A 40 1.17 37.80 -0.35
C ALA A 40 1.67 36.46 0.15
N LEU A 41 0.79 35.49 0.33
CA LEU A 41 1.17 34.10 0.48
C LEU A 41 2.00 33.73 -0.75
N ALA A 42 3.32 33.72 -0.59
CA ALA A 42 4.23 33.22 -1.60
C ALA A 42 3.86 31.75 -1.81
N THR A 43 3.13 31.46 -2.88
CA THR A 43 2.98 30.09 -3.38
C THR A 43 4.40 29.61 -3.68
N PRO A 44 4.88 28.53 -3.05
CA PRO A 44 6.21 28.03 -3.37
C PRO A 44 6.20 27.55 -4.82
N SER A 45 6.74 28.36 -5.72
CA SER A 45 6.81 28.13 -7.17
C SER A 45 8.00 27.21 -7.52
N GLY A 46 8.21 26.15 -6.74
CA GLY A 46 9.30 25.19 -6.95
C GLY A 46 8.81 23.75 -6.78
N ASN A 47 9.47 22.83 -7.48
CA ASN A 47 9.25 21.41 -7.26
C ASN A 47 9.62 21.04 -5.80
N PRO A 48 8.66 20.66 -4.94
CA PRO A 48 8.91 20.37 -3.53
C PRO A 48 9.85 19.17 -3.31
N LEU A 49 10.10 18.37 -4.35
CA LEU A 49 10.99 17.22 -4.32
C LEU A 49 12.41 17.52 -4.85
N ALA A 50 12.68 18.76 -5.28
CA ALA A 50 13.94 19.09 -5.96
C ALA A 50 15.19 18.81 -5.10
N GLY A 51 15.16 19.20 -3.83
CA GLY A 51 16.28 19.05 -2.88
C GLY A 51 16.40 17.68 -2.20
N LEU A 52 15.45 16.76 -2.42
CA LEU A 52 15.44 15.43 -1.80
C LEU A 52 16.15 14.43 -2.71
N THR A 53 16.78 13.39 -2.14
CA THR A 53 17.24 12.21 -2.88
C THR A 53 16.04 11.32 -3.25
N ALA A 54 16.23 10.38 -4.18
CA ALA A 54 15.18 9.43 -4.55
C ALA A 54 14.77 8.55 -3.35
N ASP A 55 15.74 8.11 -2.54
CA ASP A 55 15.48 7.33 -1.32
C ASP A 55 14.67 8.13 -0.29
N GLN A 56 14.98 9.42 -0.12
CA GLN A 56 14.20 10.30 0.77
C GLN A 56 12.77 10.49 0.28
N ILE A 57 12.57 10.61 -1.03
CA ILE A 57 11.24 10.73 -1.64
C ILE A 57 10.44 9.43 -1.43
N ALA A 58 11.05 8.28 -1.68
CA ALA A 58 10.41 6.97 -1.46
C ALA A 58 10.02 6.77 0.01
N THR A 59 10.93 7.12 0.94
CA THR A 59 10.65 7.05 2.39
C THR A 59 9.47 7.94 2.78
N LYS A 60 9.36 9.14 2.21
CA LYS A 60 8.19 10.01 2.45
C LYS A 60 6.91 9.41 1.89
N ALA A 61 6.93 8.90 0.66
CA ALA A 61 5.77 8.26 0.04
C ALA A 61 5.32 7.01 0.82
N GLU A 62 6.26 6.23 1.34
CA GLU A 62 5.99 5.10 2.23
C GLU A 62 5.33 5.57 3.54
N ALA A 63 5.83 6.66 4.14
CA ALA A 63 5.24 7.22 5.35
C ALA A 63 3.83 7.73 5.11
N ASP A 64 3.57 8.39 3.98
CA ASP A 64 2.25 8.88 3.60
C ASP A 64 1.28 7.71 3.31
N LEU A 65 1.75 6.63 2.67
CA LEU A 65 0.96 5.40 2.50
C LEU A 65 0.61 4.75 3.84
N LYS A 66 1.56 4.68 4.78
CA LYS A 66 1.33 4.16 6.16
C LYS A 66 0.33 5.00 6.94
N ALA A 67 0.31 6.30 6.72
CA ALA A 67 -0.58 7.25 7.38
C ALA A 67 -1.97 7.32 6.75
N ALA A 68 -2.13 6.79 5.53
CA ALA A 68 -3.39 6.87 4.79
C ALA A 68 -4.54 6.19 5.56
N SER A 69 -5.68 6.89 5.64
CA SER A 69 -6.91 6.34 6.21
C SER A 69 -7.58 5.32 5.29
N SER A 70 -7.27 5.37 4.01
CA SER A 70 -7.60 4.37 2.99
C SER A 70 -6.75 4.60 1.74
N VAL A 71 -6.64 3.56 0.92
CA VAL A 71 -6.07 3.63 -0.43
C VAL A 71 -6.72 2.55 -1.29
N HIS A 72 -6.99 2.87 -2.53
CA HIS A 72 -7.41 1.89 -3.54
C HIS A 72 -6.19 1.43 -4.33
N ILE A 73 -6.01 0.12 -4.44
CA ILE A 73 -4.96 -0.49 -5.25
C ILE A 73 -5.57 -1.35 -6.34
N ALA A 74 -5.01 -1.27 -7.55
CA ALA A 74 -5.46 -2.08 -8.68
C ALA A 74 -4.29 -2.46 -9.58
N GLY A 75 -4.35 -3.64 -10.17
CA GLY A 75 -3.38 -4.07 -11.18
C GLY A 75 -3.04 -5.56 -11.13
N PRO A 76 -2.34 -6.06 -12.14
CA PRO A 76 -1.82 -7.42 -12.17
C PRO A 76 -0.54 -7.53 -11.36
N VAL A 77 -0.45 -8.58 -10.54
CA VAL A 77 0.75 -8.97 -9.79
C VAL A 77 0.99 -10.45 -10.02
N THR A 78 2.23 -10.83 -10.33
CA THR A 78 2.63 -12.22 -10.50
C THR A 78 3.47 -12.63 -9.30
N ASP A 79 3.03 -13.68 -8.61
CA ASP A 79 3.76 -14.32 -7.53
C ASP A 79 3.85 -15.82 -7.81
N SER A 80 5.05 -16.37 -7.68
CA SER A 80 5.32 -17.79 -7.88
C SER A 80 4.76 -18.36 -9.20
N GLY A 81 4.78 -17.54 -10.27
CA GLY A 81 4.28 -17.88 -11.60
C GLY A 81 2.75 -17.83 -11.75
N GLN A 82 2.02 -17.42 -10.71
CA GLN A 82 0.58 -17.19 -10.76
C GLN A 82 0.29 -15.69 -10.81
N THR A 83 -0.42 -15.26 -11.84
CA THR A 83 -0.89 -13.86 -11.94
C THR A 83 -2.20 -13.70 -11.18
N TYR A 84 -2.25 -12.63 -10.38
CA TYR A 84 -3.44 -12.13 -9.70
C TYR A 84 -3.76 -10.74 -10.24
N VAL A 85 -5.01 -10.46 -10.50
CA VAL A 85 -5.49 -9.10 -10.80
C VAL A 85 -6.20 -8.59 -9.58
N LEU A 86 -5.65 -7.57 -8.96
CA LEU A 86 -6.14 -6.96 -7.74
C LEU A 86 -7.01 -5.75 -8.06
N ASP A 87 -8.06 -5.55 -7.27
CA ASP A 87 -8.89 -4.35 -7.23
C ASP A 87 -9.43 -4.23 -5.81
N LEU A 88 -8.67 -3.58 -4.93
CA LEU A 88 -8.91 -3.58 -3.48
C LEU A 88 -8.86 -2.17 -2.92
N THR A 89 -9.80 -1.84 -2.04
CA THR A 89 -9.70 -0.66 -1.17
C THR A 89 -9.32 -1.08 0.24
N LEU A 90 -8.21 -0.54 0.71
CA LEU A 90 -7.54 -0.90 1.96
C LEU A 90 -7.71 0.20 3.00
N GLY A 91 -7.72 -0.18 4.27
CA GLY A 91 -7.70 0.76 5.38
C GLY A 91 -7.28 0.07 6.69
N PRO A 92 -7.01 0.84 7.77
CA PRO A 92 -6.48 0.29 9.01
C PRO A 92 -7.45 -0.65 9.75
N LYS A 93 -8.73 -0.67 9.37
CA LYS A 93 -9.76 -1.54 9.95
C LYS A 93 -10.07 -2.77 9.09
N GLY A 94 -9.50 -2.86 7.90
CA GLY A 94 -9.73 -3.95 6.95
C GLY A 94 -9.77 -3.47 5.50
N CYS A 95 -10.24 -4.31 4.62
CA CYS A 95 -10.29 -4.05 3.18
C CYS A 95 -11.52 -4.65 2.53
N THR A 96 -11.80 -4.22 1.32
CA THR A 96 -12.79 -4.86 0.43
C THR A 96 -12.40 -4.70 -1.02
N GLY A 97 -12.81 -5.64 -1.86
CA GLY A 97 -12.58 -5.60 -3.29
C GLY A 97 -12.56 -6.97 -3.92
N THR A 98 -11.94 -7.11 -5.06
CA THR A 98 -11.87 -8.35 -5.82
C THR A 98 -10.43 -8.77 -6.10
N MET A 99 -10.24 -10.08 -6.18
CA MET A 99 -9.02 -10.69 -6.69
C MET A 99 -9.41 -11.70 -7.77
N ALA A 100 -8.83 -11.56 -8.95
CA ALA A 100 -9.06 -12.48 -10.06
C ALA A 100 -7.78 -13.24 -10.40
N MET A 101 -7.93 -14.49 -10.77
CA MET A 101 -6.86 -15.34 -11.31
C MET A 101 -7.24 -15.73 -12.74
N PRO A 102 -6.56 -15.22 -13.76
CA PRO A 102 -6.86 -15.53 -15.15
C PRO A 102 -6.98 -17.04 -15.39
N GLY A 103 -8.12 -17.46 -15.95
CA GLY A 103 -8.43 -18.87 -16.19
C GLY A 103 -8.87 -19.67 -14.96
N LYS A 104 -8.81 -19.11 -13.76
CA LYS A 104 -9.18 -19.80 -12.50
C LYS A 104 -10.35 -19.16 -11.75
N GLY A 105 -10.90 -18.05 -12.26
CA GLY A 105 -12.01 -17.34 -11.65
C GLY A 105 -11.59 -16.17 -10.77
N SER A 106 -12.54 -15.67 -10.00
CA SER A 106 -12.36 -14.52 -9.13
C SER A 106 -13.11 -14.70 -7.81
N PHE A 107 -12.69 -13.92 -6.81
CA PHE A 107 -13.40 -13.84 -5.55
C PHE A 107 -13.40 -12.41 -4.99
N LEU A 108 -14.48 -12.07 -4.32
CA LEU A 108 -14.57 -10.89 -3.49
C LEU A 108 -13.91 -11.18 -2.16
N LEU A 109 -13.09 -10.24 -1.68
CA LEU A 109 -12.44 -10.23 -0.39
C LEU A 109 -13.06 -9.11 0.46
N LEU A 110 -13.40 -9.42 1.71
CA LEU A 110 -13.82 -8.45 2.72
C LEU A 110 -13.18 -8.81 4.05
N GLN A 111 -12.40 -7.90 4.61
CA GLN A 111 -11.87 -8.04 5.96
C GLN A 111 -12.39 -6.92 6.85
N ILE A 112 -12.83 -7.26 8.07
CA ILE A 112 -13.22 -6.32 9.12
C ILE A 112 -12.62 -6.81 10.43
N GLY A 113 -11.58 -6.15 10.90
CA GLY A 113 -10.86 -6.57 12.10
C GLY A 113 -10.28 -7.98 11.95
N LYS A 114 -10.73 -8.90 12.82
CA LYS A 114 -10.26 -10.30 12.85
C LYS A 114 -11.09 -11.26 11.98
N LYS A 115 -12.10 -10.78 11.29
CA LYS A 115 -12.94 -11.58 10.41
C LYS A 115 -12.60 -11.31 8.95
N LEU A 116 -12.53 -12.37 8.20
CA LEU A 116 -12.32 -12.35 6.75
C LEU A 116 -13.47 -13.10 6.09
N TRP A 117 -14.02 -12.52 5.06
CA TRP A 117 -15.02 -13.17 4.20
C TRP A 117 -14.48 -13.18 2.78
N PHE A 118 -14.66 -14.29 2.13
CA PHE A 118 -14.45 -14.37 0.69
C PHE A 118 -15.68 -15.00 0.02
N LYS A 119 -15.94 -14.56 -1.21
CA LYS A 119 -17.05 -15.02 -2.03
C LYS A 119 -16.55 -15.27 -3.43
N GLY A 120 -16.30 -16.54 -3.77
CA GLY A 120 -15.85 -16.97 -5.08
C GLY A 120 -16.97 -16.99 -6.12
N ASP A 121 -16.60 -16.76 -7.37
CA ASP A 121 -17.45 -17.11 -8.50
C ASP A 121 -17.44 -18.65 -8.75
N ARG A 122 -18.30 -19.11 -9.65
CA ARG A 122 -18.38 -20.54 -9.99
C ARG A 122 -17.05 -21.09 -10.49
N GLN A 123 -16.31 -20.31 -11.29
CA GLN A 123 -15.04 -20.76 -11.84
C GLN A 123 -13.99 -20.89 -10.76
N PHE A 124 -13.93 -19.94 -9.82
CA PHE A 124 -13.04 -20.03 -8.66
C PHE A 124 -13.28 -21.32 -7.86
N TRP A 125 -14.53 -21.63 -7.55
CA TRP A 125 -14.86 -22.84 -6.79
C TRP A 125 -14.46 -24.12 -7.52
N LYS A 126 -14.64 -24.18 -8.84
CA LYS A 126 -14.25 -25.33 -9.66
C LYS A 126 -12.74 -25.56 -9.77
N THR A 127 -11.94 -24.49 -9.77
CA THR A 127 -10.51 -24.59 -10.09
C THR A 127 -9.59 -24.37 -8.90
N SER A 128 -10.00 -23.53 -7.95
CA SER A 128 -9.15 -23.09 -6.83
C SER A 128 -9.78 -23.32 -5.46
N GLY A 129 -11.10 -23.51 -5.41
CA GLY A 129 -11.86 -23.66 -4.16
C GLY A 129 -11.77 -25.04 -3.51
N GLY A 130 -10.91 -25.92 -4.01
CA GLY A 130 -10.64 -27.24 -3.39
C GLY A 130 -11.75 -28.28 -3.59
N THR A 131 -12.76 -28.01 -4.43
CA THR A 131 -13.83 -28.97 -4.70
C THR A 131 -14.15 -29.12 -6.18
N SER A 132 -14.30 -30.37 -6.62
CA SER A 132 -14.82 -30.73 -7.94
C SER A 132 -16.28 -31.18 -7.90
N ASP A 133 -16.92 -31.25 -6.71
CA ASP A 133 -18.31 -31.64 -6.56
C ASP A 133 -19.25 -30.53 -7.09
N PRO A 134 -20.04 -30.78 -8.15
CA PRO A 134 -20.93 -29.78 -8.73
C PRO A 134 -22.02 -29.29 -7.75
N GLY A 135 -22.45 -30.15 -6.82
CA GLY A 135 -23.43 -29.81 -5.80
C GLY A 135 -22.84 -28.80 -4.80
N LEU A 136 -21.62 -29.06 -4.33
CA LEU A 136 -20.91 -28.17 -3.42
C LEU A 136 -20.57 -26.82 -4.11
N VAL A 137 -20.12 -26.83 -5.36
CA VAL A 137 -19.89 -25.62 -6.14
C VAL A 137 -21.17 -24.77 -6.21
N THR A 138 -22.30 -25.41 -6.50
CA THR A 138 -23.60 -24.71 -6.57
C THR A 138 -24.03 -24.16 -5.21
N PHE A 139 -23.75 -24.89 -4.12
CA PHE A 139 -24.04 -24.45 -2.76
C PHE A 139 -23.19 -23.24 -2.35
N LEU A 140 -21.91 -23.25 -2.68
CA LEU A 140 -20.94 -22.19 -2.34
C LEU A 140 -21.13 -20.93 -3.19
N GLU A 141 -21.65 -21.08 -4.42
CA GLU A 141 -21.90 -19.96 -5.31
C GLU A 141 -22.84 -18.93 -4.66
N GLY A 142 -22.41 -17.69 -4.60
CA GLY A 142 -23.17 -16.59 -3.98
C GLY A 142 -23.10 -16.54 -2.45
N LYS A 143 -22.42 -17.47 -1.78
CA LYS A 143 -22.18 -17.45 -0.34
C LYS A 143 -20.87 -16.77 0.01
N TYR A 144 -20.87 -16.13 1.17
CA TYR A 144 -19.64 -15.64 1.82
C TYR A 144 -19.12 -16.71 2.76
N ILE A 145 -17.87 -17.07 2.64
CA ILE A 145 -17.19 -17.97 3.56
C ILE A 145 -16.48 -17.12 4.61
N GLU A 146 -16.95 -17.20 5.85
CA GLU A 146 -16.31 -16.51 6.99
C GLU A 146 -15.19 -17.38 7.55
N VAL A 147 -14.00 -16.80 7.67
CA VAL A 147 -12.80 -17.42 8.24
C VAL A 147 -12.12 -16.44 9.20
N SER A 148 -11.21 -16.94 10.01
CA SER A 148 -10.40 -16.10 10.89
C SER A 148 -9.29 -15.42 10.09
N ALA A 149 -9.22 -14.09 10.14
CA ALA A 149 -8.11 -13.33 9.58
C ALA A 149 -6.76 -13.58 10.32
N THR A 150 -6.77 -14.33 11.42
CA THR A 150 -5.55 -14.67 12.17
C THR A 150 -4.99 -16.04 11.78
N SER A 151 -5.62 -16.76 10.85
CA SER A 151 -5.07 -18.00 10.30
C SER A 151 -3.76 -17.73 9.57
N SER A 152 -2.77 -18.59 9.79
CA SER A 152 -1.47 -18.53 9.12
C SER A 152 -1.60 -18.62 7.60
N ASP A 153 -2.53 -19.44 7.11
CA ASP A 153 -2.76 -19.70 5.70
C ASP A 153 -3.31 -18.49 4.95
N LEU A 154 -3.91 -17.54 5.69
CA LEU A 154 -4.48 -16.32 5.15
C LEU A 154 -3.62 -15.06 5.42
N SER A 155 -2.41 -15.24 5.95
CA SER A 155 -1.50 -14.14 6.31
C SER A 155 -1.18 -13.22 5.14
N SER A 156 -1.03 -13.76 3.93
CA SER A 156 -0.78 -12.96 2.72
C SER A 156 -1.95 -12.01 2.42
N PHE A 157 -3.19 -12.50 2.50
CA PHE A 157 -4.37 -11.65 2.28
C PHE A 157 -4.49 -10.57 3.34
N THR A 158 -4.24 -10.89 4.62
CA THR A 158 -4.32 -9.90 5.70
C THR A 158 -3.20 -8.87 5.63
N THR A 159 -2.06 -9.22 5.03
CA THR A 159 -0.97 -8.27 4.75
C THR A 159 -1.41 -7.27 3.68
N LEU A 160 -2.02 -7.74 2.60
CA LEU A 160 -2.55 -6.87 1.55
C LEU A 160 -3.64 -5.92 2.05
N CYS A 161 -4.43 -6.32 3.05
CA CYS A 161 -5.56 -5.54 3.56
C CYS A 161 -5.19 -4.35 4.47
N ASP A 162 -3.95 -4.20 4.89
CA ASP A 162 -3.49 -3.08 5.74
C ASP A 162 -2.48 -2.22 4.97
N PRO A 163 -2.77 -0.93 4.67
CA PRO A 163 -1.84 -0.04 3.97
C PRO A 163 -0.45 0.03 4.62
N ARG A 164 -0.38 -0.10 5.95
CA ARG A 164 0.88 -0.05 6.70
C ARG A 164 1.73 -1.31 6.46
N LYS A 165 1.07 -2.47 6.41
CA LYS A 165 1.73 -3.74 6.10
C LYS A 165 2.14 -3.81 4.64
N LEU A 166 1.26 -3.35 3.74
CA LEU A 166 1.54 -3.25 2.32
C LEU A 166 2.75 -2.35 2.08
N ALA A 167 2.77 -1.14 2.66
CA ALA A 167 3.91 -0.24 2.58
C ALA A 167 5.22 -0.89 3.06
N SER A 168 5.15 -1.64 4.17
CA SER A 168 6.32 -2.35 4.70
C SER A 168 6.77 -3.54 3.83
N ALA A 169 5.86 -4.11 3.03
CA ALA A 169 6.19 -5.18 2.10
C ALA A 169 6.91 -4.67 0.84
N PHE A 170 6.66 -3.43 0.43
CA PHE A 170 7.37 -2.78 -0.68
C PHE A 170 8.70 -2.14 -0.25
N GLY A 171 8.88 -1.90 1.05
CA GLY A 171 10.00 -1.17 1.61
C GLY A 171 10.80 -1.99 2.62
N GLY A 172 12.01 -2.37 2.18
CA GLY A 172 13.14 -2.19 3.08
C GLY A 172 13.52 -0.70 3.02
N PRO A 173 14.48 -0.20 3.84
CA PRO A 173 14.94 1.17 3.66
C PRO A 173 15.33 1.35 2.20
N ALA A 174 14.57 2.20 1.49
CA ALA A 174 14.84 2.51 0.10
C ALA A 174 16.30 2.93 -0.01
N SER A 175 17.09 2.18 -0.72
CA SER A 175 18.52 2.43 -0.87
C SER A 175 18.95 2.14 -2.29
N GLY A 176 19.67 3.09 -2.88
CA GLY A 176 20.14 2.96 -4.25
C GLY A 176 19.14 3.37 -5.32
N LEU A 177 18.03 4.00 -4.93
CA LEU A 177 17.11 4.58 -5.90
C LEU A 177 17.72 5.82 -6.56
N VAL A 178 17.40 6.01 -7.83
CA VAL A 178 17.76 7.22 -8.58
C VAL A 178 16.51 7.91 -9.11
N LYS A 179 16.55 9.24 -9.17
CA LYS A 179 15.47 10.00 -9.82
C LYS A 179 15.49 9.72 -11.32
N GLY A 180 14.37 9.28 -11.84
CA GLY A 180 14.14 9.13 -13.26
C GLY A 180 13.50 10.37 -13.87
N THR A 181 12.76 10.16 -14.95
CA THR A 181 12.05 11.22 -15.67
C THR A 181 10.70 11.52 -15.05
N THR A 182 10.21 12.73 -15.28
CA THR A 182 8.81 13.06 -15.04
C THR A 182 7.96 12.54 -16.19
N THR A 183 6.84 11.91 -15.88
CA THR A 183 5.88 11.37 -16.85
C THR A 183 4.44 11.61 -16.39
N VAL A 184 3.46 11.14 -17.17
CA VAL A 184 2.04 11.22 -16.82
C VAL A 184 1.47 9.81 -16.70
N ILE A 185 0.86 9.49 -15.54
CA ILE A 185 0.13 8.25 -15.31
C ILE A 185 -1.28 8.62 -14.88
N SER A 186 -2.29 8.06 -15.57
CA SER A 186 -3.72 8.32 -15.28
C SER A 186 -4.06 9.83 -15.19
N GLY A 187 -3.43 10.65 -16.05
CA GLY A 187 -3.64 12.11 -16.10
C GLY A 187 -2.88 12.90 -15.02
N GLN A 188 -2.10 12.23 -14.17
CA GLN A 188 -1.33 12.86 -13.10
C GLN A 188 0.16 12.91 -13.43
N THR A 189 0.78 14.08 -13.28
CA THR A 189 2.23 14.23 -13.45
C THR A 189 2.96 13.62 -12.26
N VAL A 190 3.87 12.69 -12.54
CA VAL A 190 4.58 11.90 -11.54
C VAL A 190 6.08 11.92 -11.78
N LEU A 191 6.87 11.75 -10.71
CA LEU A 191 8.30 11.53 -10.77
C LEU A 191 8.57 10.02 -10.68
N GLN A 192 9.36 9.50 -11.62
CA GLN A 192 9.86 8.14 -11.57
C GLN A 192 11.01 8.02 -10.57
N LEU A 193 10.97 7.00 -9.73
CA LEU A 193 12.07 6.54 -8.89
C LEU A 193 12.48 5.16 -9.41
N LYS A 194 13.72 5.04 -9.90
CA LYS A 194 14.25 3.80 -10.50
C LYS A 194 15.07 3.05 -9.46
N ASP A 195 14.89 1.75 -9.38
CA ASP A 195 15.85 0.90 -8.71
C ASP A 195 17.09 0.75 -9.60
N SER A 196 18.28 0.91 -9.02
CA SER A 196 19.54 0.74 -9.73
C SER A 196 19.96 -0.73 -9.88
N GLY A 197 19.34 -1.62 -9.11
CA GLY A 197 19.67 -3.05 -9.04
C GLY A 197 18.76 -3.96 -9.86
N ASP A 198 17.57 -3.48 -10.23
CA ASP A 198 16.62 -4.27 -11.01
C ASP A 198 15.77 -3.42 -11.96
N SER A 199 14.72 -4.00 -12.55
CA SER A 199 13.79 -3.32 -13.46
C SER A 199 12.61 -2.64 -12.77
N SER A 200 12.57 -2.65 -11.43
CA SER A 200 11.46 -2.09 -10.67
C SER A 200 11.49 -0.56 -10.65
N ASN A 201 10.32 0.03 -10.68
CA ASN A 201 10.16 1.47 -10.65
C ASN A 201 9.01 1.84 -9.71
N ALA A 202 9.16 2.94 -8.99
CA ALA A 202 8.05 3.59 -8.32
C ALA A 202 7.76 4.94 -8.99
N TYR A 203 6.50 5.32 -9.02
CA TYR A 203 6.04 6.60 -9.53
C TYR A 203 5.29 7.31 -8.42
N VAL A 204 5.71 8.53 -8.13
CA VAL A 204 5.16 9.32 -7.02
C VAL A 204 4.67 10.67 -7.49
N THR A 205 3.69 11.23 -6.81
CA THR A 205 3.22 12.60 -7.04
C THR A 205 4.32 13.61 -6.74
N ILE A 206 4.33 14.72 -7.49
CA ILE A 206 5.26 15.84 -7.24
C ILE A 206 4.60 16.81 -6.26
N SER A 207 4.63 16.45 -4.98
CA SER A 207 3.99 17.21 -3.89
C SER A 207 4.86 17.21 -2.62
N ALA A 208 4.56 18.06 -1.65
CA ALA A 208 5.22 18.05 -0.34
C ALA A 208 4.94 16.76 0.45
N HIS A 209 3.79 16.12 0.16
CA HIS A 209 3.37 14.81 0.63
C HIS A 209 3.28 13.88 -0.59
N PRO A 210 4.40 13.26 -1.01
CA PRO A 210 4.39 12.42 -2.20
C PRO A 210 3.63 11.14 -1.94
N GLU A 211 2.67 10.83 -2.80
CA GLU A 211 1.91 9.57 -2.77
C GLU A 211 2.42 8.66 -3.89
N PHE A 212 2.46 7.36 -3.64
CA PHE A 212 2.66 6.41 -4.74
C PHE A 212 1.46 6.48 -5.69
N VAL A 213 1.75 6.51 -6.98
CA VAL A 213 0.75 6.42 -8.05
C VAL A 213 0.82 5.06 -8.73
N ARG A 214 2.04 4.52 -8.84
CA ARG A 214 2.31 3.17 -9.35
C ARG A 214 3.59 2.62 -8.76
N ILE A 215 3.56 1.33 -8.44
CA ILE A 215 4.76 0.51 -8.25
C ILE A 215 4.77 -0.51 -9.36
N ASP A 216 5.83 -0.50 -10.17
CA ASP A 216 6.01 -1.36 -11.33
C ASP A 216 7.15 -2.34 -11.05
N GLY A 217 6.84 -3.61 -10.93
CA GLY A 217 7.77 -4.72 -10.72
C GLY A 217 8.25 -5.35 -12.04
N GLY A 218 8.12 -4.65 -13.16
CA GLY A 218 8.53 -5.16 -14.45
C GLY A 218 7.74 -6.42 -14.87
N ARG A 219 8.37 -7.58 -14.87
CA ARG A 219 7.74 -8.85 -15.25
C ARG A 219 6.70 -9.34 -14.23
N ASP A 220 6.82 -8.90 -12.99
CA ASP A 220 5.93 -9.30 -11.89
C ASP A 220 4.64 -8.46 -11.86
N GLY A 221 4.49 -7.54 -12.82
CA GLY A 221 3.30 -6.71 -12.98
C GLY A 221 3.43 -5.35 -12.32
N HIS A 222 2.30 -4.74 -12.00
CA HIS A 222 2.28 -3.43 -11.34
C HIS A 222 1.07 -3.28 -10.44
N LEU A 223 1.16 -2.33 -9.50
CA LEU A 223 0.04 -1.86 -8.70
C LEU A 223 -0.11 -0.35 -8.89
N ASP A 224 -1.29 0.07 -9.28
CA ASP A 224 -1.72 1.47 -9.27
C ASP A 224 -2.34 1.80 -7.91
N PHE A 225 -2.05 3.00 -7.41
CA PHE A 225 -2.53 3.53 -6.15
C PHE A 225 -3.37 4.77 -6.42
N THR A 226 -4.60 4.76 -5.94
CA THR A 226 -5.56 5.85 -6.16
C THR A 226 -6.43 6.07 -4.93
N ALA A 227 -7.27 7.09 -4.98
CA ALA A 227 -8.30 7.35 -3.97
C ALA A 227 -7.78 7.34 -2.52
N TYR A 228 -6.60 7.91 -2.31
CA TYR A 228 -6.05 8.10 -0.95
C TYR A 228 -7.04 8.86 -0.07
N ASN A 229 -7.19 8.37 1.17
CA ASN A 229 -8.03 8.98 2.21
C ASN A 229 -9.52 9.09 1.84
N ALA A 230 -9.99 8.39 0.79
CA ALA A 230 -11.40 8.32 0.47
C ALA A 230 -12.18 7.55 1.54
N PRO A 231 -13.46 7.89 1.80
CA PRO A 231 -14.25 7.17 2.80
C PRO A 231 -14.38 5.68 2.49
N LEU A 232 -13.84 4.81 3.35
CA LEU A 232 -13.97 3.36 3.24
C LEU A 232 -15.08 2.88 4.18
N ARG A 233 -16.13 2.28 3.60
CA ARG A 233 -17.24 1.68 4.35
C ARG A 233 -17.13 0.16 4.27
N LEU A 234 -16.97 -0.48 5.42
CA LEU A 234 -16.90 -1.93 5.54
C LEU A 234 -18.17 -2.41 6.26
N THR A 235 -18.96 -3.23 5.59
CA THR A 235 -20.21 -3.77 6.15
C THR A 235 -20.16 -5.29 6.09
N PRO A 236 -20.37 -5.99 7.22
CA PRO A 236 -20.44 -7.45 7.23
C PRO A 236 -21.52 -7.96 6.28
N PRO A 237 -21.30 -9.09 5.60
CA PRO A 237 -22.30 -9.67 4.73
C PRO A 237 -23.49 -10.20 5.56
N PRO A 238 -24.70 -10.32 4.95
CA PRO A 238 -25.86 -10.86 5.63
C PRO A 238 -25.61 -12.28 6.16
N ALA A 239 -26.03 -12.56 7.40
CA ALA A 239 -25.86 -13.89 8.02
C ALA A 239 -26.48 -15.02 7.19
N SER A 240 -27.62 -14.77 6.53
CA SER A 240 -28.31 -15.74 5.65
C SER A 240 -27.51 -16.12 4.40
N LYS A 241 -26.49 -15.31 4.04
CA LYS A 241 -25.56 -15.57 2.92
C LYS A 241 -24.14 -15.92 3.38
N THR A 242 -23.94 -16.11 4.69
CA THR A 242 -22.62 -16.38 5.27
C THR A 242 -22.55 -17.80 5.80
N ILE A 243 -21.45 -18.48 5.52
CA ILE A 243 -21.15 -19.82 5.99
C ILE A 243 -19.89 -19.72 6.86
N ASN A 244 -19.88 -20.43 7.99
CA ASN A 244 -18.65 -20.56 8.79
C ASN A 244 -17.70 -21.53 8.09
N GLY A 245 -16.56 -21.02 7.59
CA GLY A 245 -15.61 -21.79 6.82
C GLY A 245 -14.98 -22.96 7.59
N SER A 246 -14.79 -22.83 8.90
CA SER A 246 -14.20 -23.92 9.71
C SER A 246 -15.03 -25.20 9.72
N GLN A 247 -16.33 -25.13 9.40
CA GLN A 247 -17.22 -26.31 9.27
C GLN A 247 -17.01 -27.08 7.96
N TYR A 248 -16.29 -26.48 7.01
CA TYR A 248 -16.07 -27.00 5.65
C TYR A 248 -14.57 -27.15 5.32
N GLY A 249 -13.70 -27.02 6.33
CA GLY A 249 -12.26 -27.22 6.17
C GLY A 249 -11.50 -26.00 5.60
N PHE A 250 -12.12 -24.81 5.67
CA PHE A 250 -11.48 -23.54 5.28
C PHE A 250 -10.79 -22.85 6.46
#